data_38673925f20eb9486dc49d83be05c9f0
#
_entry.id   38673925f20eb9486dc49d83be05c9f0
#
_cell.length_a   1.000
_cell.length_b   1.000
_cell.length_c   1.000
_cell.angle_alpha   90.00
_cell.angle_beta   90.00
_cell.angle_gamma   90.00
#
_symmetry.space_group_name_H-M   'P 1'
#
loop_
_entity.id
_entity.type
_entity.pdbx_description
1 polymer ?
#
loop_
_entity_poly.entity_id
_entity_poly.type
_entity_poly.pdbx_seq_one_letter_code
_entity_poly.pdbx_strand_id
1 'polypeptide(L)'
;MNNYSSNNQIVFCKKFADAIFNECAAVFVGAGMSKPCGLPTWKELLQSPLEEIGLNVEKETDLISVAQFYANTKSRRSDLTQHTINLFTSKRAQPSEAHRLLASLPIKKIWTTNYDTLLEQAYAKQGKKIDVKRKSTDLCYPIPGSDVIINKMHGDISLASEITLISEDYESYHSKNELFSNNLKTDLASKTFLFIGFSMSDPNILSTLGYMRERLNKHIRTHFCIYKNIQEDDYSNHSDFAYFRNREELWIENLKRYGIEVVRINEYSEINNILRTIKKIILSKSVFISGSAEVYETLSKEDGENFIHQLAYKLAKNGYKIVSGFGLGVGSSVINGVLTRAYEEGQTIDGKLICRPFPINIKDPVEKKEKWKKYREDMIALAGNAIFIFGNKRMTDTTAERLNIVSADGMIEEFKIAQAQGLRLFPIGQTGYTSRTLWGKVSEDMSLYYPTQDLQNEVQIMNDIPLNHTEKLVDAIINCIQKSQPF
;
A
#
# COMPACT_ATOMS: atom_id res chain seq x y z
N MET A 1 8.82 4.93 -27.47
CA MET A 1 8.17 3.79 -26.79
C MET A 1 7.99 3.97 -25.26
N ASN A 2 8.86 4.72 -24.56
CA ASN A 2 8.78 4.86 -23.09
C ASN A 2 7.52 5.56 -22.54
N ASN A 3 6.90 6.50 -23.27
CA ASN A 3 5.73 7.25 -22.76
C ASN A 3 4.43 6.43 -22.75
N TYR A 4 4.29 5.43 -23.63
CA TYR A 4 3.07 4.59 -23.71
C TYR A 4 3.01 3.57 -22.56
N SER A 5 4.16 2.99 -22.20
CA SER A 5 4.29 2.04 -21.06
C SER A 5 4.03 2.75 -19.72
N SER A 6 4.57 3.95 -19.55
CA SER A 6 4.37 4.77 -18.33
C SER A 6 2.90 5.14 -18.11
N ASN A 7 2.18 5.51 -19.17
CA ASN A 7 0.76 5.89 -19.08
C ASN A 7 -0.12 4.70 -18.68
N ASN A 8 0.15 3.51 -19.23
CA ASN A 8 -0.59 2.29 -18.90
C ASN A 8 -0.35 1.86 -17.44
N GLN A 9 0.89 1.99 -16.94
CA GLN A 9 1.20 1.71 -15.54
C GLN A 9 0.46 2.65 -14.58
N ILE A 10 0.34 3.94 -14.91
CA ILE A 10 -0.40 4.92 -14.10
C ILE A 10 -1.89 4.59 -14.07
N VAL A 11 -2.49 4.27 -15.23
CA VAL A 11 -3.91 3.86 -15.31
C VAL A 11 -4.18 2.63 -14.46
N PHE A 12 -3.31 1.64 -14.53
CA PHE A 12 -3.37 0.46 -13.67
C PHE A 12 -3.27 0.83 -12.17
N CYS A 13 -2.29 1.66 -11.79
CA CYS A 13 -2.12 2.07 -10.39
C CYS A 13 -3.38 2.75 -9.84
N LYS A 14 -4.07 3.58 -10.65
CA LYS A 14 -5.36 4.19 -10.28
C LYS A 14 -6.44 3.14 -10.09
N LYS A 15 -6.65 2.26 -11.08
CA LYS A 15 -7.66 1.19 -11.01
C LYS A 15 -7.45 0.29 -9.77
N PHE A 16 -6.20 -0.06 -9.47
CA PHE A 16 -5.90 -0.90 -8.32
C PHE A 16 -6.02 -0.15 -6.98
N ALA A 17 -5.63 1.13 -6.94
CA ALA A 17 -5.89 1.99 -5.78
C ALA A 17 -7.39 2.14 -5.49
N ASP A 18 -8.23 2.28 -6.53
CA ASP A 18 -9.69 2.30 -6.38
C ASP A 18 -10.22 0.98 -5.80
N ALA A 19 -9.68 -0.17 -6.22
CA ALA A 19 -10.02 -1.45 -5.62
C ALA A 19 -9.62 -1.52 -4.13
N ILE A 20 -8.49 -0.90 -3.74
CA ILE A 20 -8.09 -0.80 -2.34
C ILE A 20 -9.02 0.11 -1.55
N PHE A 21 -9.42 1.25 -2.08
CA PHE A 21 -10.40 2.16 -1.44
C PHE A 21 -11.74 1.48 -1.19
N ASN A 22 -12.20 0.66 -2.13
CA ASN A 22 -13.45 -0.07 -2.04
C ASN A 22 -13.32 -1.39 -1.25
N GLU A 23 -12.21 -1.62 -0.55
CA GLU A 23 -11.90 -2.85 0.23
C GLU A 23 -12.03 -4.15 -0.59
N CYS A 24 -11.96 -4.07 -1.92
CA CYS A 24 -12.07 -5.20 -2.83
C CYS A 24 -10.74 -5.55 -3.54
N ALA A 25 -9.60 -5.16 -2.97
CA ALA A 25 -8.28 -5.56 -3.45
C ALA A 25 -7.76 -6.81 -2.74
N ALA A 26 -7.05 -7.64 -3.51
CA ALA A 26 -6.24 -8.75 -3.01
C ALA A 26 -4.92 -8.81 -3.78
N VAL A 27 -3.90 -9.44 -3.20
CA VAL A 27 -2.62 -9.65 -3.89
C VAL A 27 -2.29 -11.14 -3.90
N PHE A 28 -1.80 -11.61 -5.03
CA PHE A 28 -1.24 -12.95 -5.18
C PHE A 28 0.28 -12.84 -5.38
N VAL A 29 1.05 -13.40 -4.46
CA VAL A 29 2.51 -13.31 -4.46
C VAL A 29 3.12 -14.64 -4.88
N GLY A 30 4.03 -14.61 -5.85
CA GLY A 30 4.81 -15.77 -6.27
C GLY A 30 6.29 -15.66 -5.91
N ALA A 31 7.05 -16.71 -6.22
CA ALA A 31 8.46 -16.87 -5.87
C ALA A 31 9.38 -15.77 -6.41
N GLY A 32 9.00 -15.13 -7.53
CA GLY A 32 9.74 -14.00 -8.10
C GLY A 32 9.89 -12.81 -7.15
N MET A 33 9.00 -12.65 -6.18
CA MET A 33 9.11 -11.60 -5.17
C MET A 33 10.16 -11.92 -4.10
N SER A 34 10.41 -13.21 -3.84
CA SER A 34 11.39 -13.69 -2.85
C SER A 34 12.80 -13.87 -3.43
N LYS A 35 12.94 -13.96 -4.77
CA LYS A 35 14.23 -14.11 -5.46
C LYS A 35 15.27 -13.03 -5.07
N PRO A 36 14.93 -11.74 -5.02
CA PRO A 36 15.87 -10.70 -4.58
C PRO A 36 16.34 -10.84 -3.13
N CYS A 37 15.63 -11.64 -2.32
CA CYS A 37 16.01 -11.94 -0.94
C CYS A 37 17.00 -13.12 -0.83
N GLY A 38 17.41 -13.70 -1.97
CA GLY A 38 18.34 -14.83 -2.05
C GLY A 38 17.69 -16.19 -1.85
N LEU A 39 16.36 -16.27 -1.86
CA LEU A 39 15.64 -17.55 -1.84
C LEU A 39 15.57 -18.17 -3.25
N PRO A 40 15.55 -19.51 -3.36
CA PRO A 40 15.60 -20.18 -4.65
C PRO A 40 14.30 -20.04 -5.43
N THR A 41 14.43 -20.00 -6.75
CA THR A 41 13.33 -20.29 -7.68
C THR A 41 13.09 -21.79 -7.77
N TRP A 42 12.00 -22.21 -8.41
CA TRP A 42 11.73 -23.63 -8.66
C TRP A 42 12.86 -24.34 -9.40
N LYS A 43 13.45 -23.72 -10.42
CA LYS A 43 14.62 -24.26 -11.12
C LYS A 43 15.81 -24.48 -10.19
N GLU A 44 16.15 -23.44 -9.42
CA GLU A 44 17.27 -23.50 -8.47
C GLU A 44 17.03 -24.52 -7.34
N LEU A 45 15.78 -24.69 -6.91
CA LEU A 45 15.40 -25.72 -5.92
C LEU A 45 15.62 -27.13 -6.46
N LEU A 46 15.27 -27.36 -7.73
CA LEU A 46 15.34 -28.70 -8.32
C LEU A 46 16.70 -29.03 -8.96
N GLN A 47 17.63 -28.07 -9.09
CA GLN A 47 18.88 -28.28 -9.77
C GLN A 47 19.66 -29.50 -9.24
N SER A 48 20.02 -29.49 -7.95
CA SER A 48 20.78 -30.60 -7.34
C SER A 48 20.01 -31.93 -7.34
N PRO A 49 18.72 -32.00 -6.96
CA PRO A 49 17.93 -33.22 -7.08
C PRO A 49 17.91 -33.82 -8.49
N LEU A 50 17.79 -32.99 -9.53
CA LEU A 50 17.75 -33.46 -10.92
C LEU A 50 19.10 -33.97 -11.42
N GLU A 51 20.19 -33.30 -11.04
CA GLU A 51 21.55 -33.76 -11.33
C GLU A 51 21.82 -35.13 -10.73
N GLU A 52 21.31 -35.45 -9.53
CA GLU A 52 21.45 -36.76 -8.88
C GLU A 52 20.76 -37.91 -9.67
N ILE A 53 19.74 -37.60 -10.47
CA ILE A 53 19.05 -38.57 -11.31
C ILE A 53 19.43 -38.47 -12.79
N GLY A 54 20.49 -37.69 -13.10
CA GLY A 54 21.03 -37.56 -14.45
C GLY A 54 20.26 -36.63 -15.38
N LEU A 55 19.40 -35.75 -14.84
CA LEU A 55 18.64 -34.74 -15.59
C LEU A 55 19.27 -33.36 -15.45
N ASN A 56 19.05 -32.52 -16.47
CA ASN A 56 19.50 -31.12 -16.47
C ASN A 56 18.29 -30.19 -16.42
N VAL A 57 18.14 -29.45 -15.34
CA VAL A 57 17.00 -28.53 -15.08
C VAL A 57 16.81 -27.49 -16.19
N GLU A 58 17.88 -27.07 -16.88
CA GLU A 58 17.77 -26.08 -17.97
C GLU A 58 17.10 -26.63 -19.24
N LYS A 59 17.07 -27.94 -19.40
CA LYS A 59 16.37 -28.62 -20.51
C LYS A 59 14.92 -28.94 -20.19
N GLU A 60 14.51 -28.82 -18.93
CA GLU A 60 13.19 -29.19 -18.45
C GLU A 60 12.23 -28.00 -18.46
N THR A 61 11.03 -28.23 -18.94
CA THR A 61 9.94 -27.23 -18.98
C THR A 61 8.83 -27.54 -17.98
N ASP A 62 8.64 -28.83 -17.63
CA ASP A 62 7.68 -29.30 -16.64
C ASP A 62 8.38 -29.69 -15.33
N LEU A 63 8.62 -28.69 -14.50
CA LEU A 63 9.32 -28.86 -13.23
C LEU A 63 8.53 -29.69 -12.20
N ILE A 64 7.22 -29.75 -12.32
CA ILE A 64 6.35 -30.54 -11.43
C ILE A 64 6.55 -32.02 -11.71
N SER A 65 6.51 -32.42 -12.98
CA SER A 65 6.73 -33.83 -13.39
C SER A 65 8.13 -34.31 -13.06
N VAL A 66 9.17 -33.48 -13.26
CA VAL A 66 10.55 -33.91 -12.95
C VAL A 66 10.81 -33.98 -11.44
N ALA A 67 10.15 -33.15 -10.63
CA ALA A 67 10.15 -33.31 -9.16
C ALA A 67 9.53 -34.65 -8.74
N GLN A 68 8.46 -35.13 -9.45
CA GLN A 68 7.88 -36.44 -9.24
C GLN A 68 8.86 -37.56 -9.64
N PHE A 69 9.60 -37.41 -10.76
CA PHE A 69 10.61 -38.40 -11.15
C PHE A 69 11.66 -38.60 -10.08
N TYR A 70 12.15 -37.50 -9.48
CA TYR A 70 13.06 -37.59 -8.36
C TYR A 70 12.44 -38.31 -7.16
N ALA A 71 11.19 -37.96 -6.78
CA ALA A 71 10.48 -38.57 -5.67
C ALA A 71 10.24 -40.10 -5.89
N ASN A 72 9.99 -40.52 -7.12
CA ASN A 72 9.80 -41.94 -7.48
C ASN A 72 11.12 -42.73 -7.41
N THR A 73 12.26 -42.05 -7.64
CA THR A 73 13.56 -42.70 -7.62
C THR A 73 13.96 -43.01 -6.18
N LYS A 74 13.86 -44.27 -5.73
CA LYS A 74 14.18 -44.73 -4.38
C LYS A 74 13.31 -44.17 -3.24
N SER A 75 12.06 -43.85 -3.52
CA SER A 75 11.12 -43.27 -2.52
C SER A 75 11.64 -42.00 -1.83
N ARG A 76 12.25 -41.10 -2.58
CA ARG A 76 12.96 -39.92 -2.06
C ARG A 76 12.11 -38.67 -1.83
N ARG A 77 10.81 -38.79 -1.60
CA ARG A 77 9.97 -37.65 -1.21
C ARG A 77 10.53 -36.91 0.01
N SER A 78 10.98 -37.68 1.02
CA SER A 78 11.57 -37.15 2.26
C SER A 78 12.85 -36.34 1.98
N ASP A 79 13.69 -36.83 1.04
CA ASP A 79 14.95 -36.19 0.69
C ASP A 79 14.72 -34.86 -0.01
N LEU A 80 13.75 -34.80 -0.94
CA LEU A 80 13.34 -33.57 -1.60
C LEU A 80 12.73 -32.55 -0.60
N THR A 81 11.94 -33.04 0.35
CA THR A 81 11.40 -32.21 1.43
C THR A 81 12.53 -31.65 2.30
N GLN A 82 13.48 -32.51 2.71
CA GLN A 82 14.61 -32.06 3.54
C GLN A 82 15.52 -31.09 2.79
N HIS A 83 15.76 -31.32 1.48
CA HIS A 83 16.50 -30.41 0.61
C HIS A 83 15.80 -29.04 0.56
N THR A 84 14.48 -29.02 0.40
CA THR A 84 13.69 -27.80 0.42
C THR A 84 13.84 -27.05 1.77
N ILE A 85 13.71 -27.75 2.90
CA ILE A 85 13.93 -27.17 4.24
C ILE A 85 15.32 -26.52 4.30
N ASN A 86 16.36 -27.26 3.92
CA ASN A 86 17.74 -26.78 4.00
C ASN A 86 17.95 -25.50 3.19
N LEU A 87 17.41 -25.42 1.97
CA LEU A 87 17.53 -24.23 1.11
C LEU A 87 16.83 -23.00 1.70
N PHE A 88 15.62 -23.16 2.25
CA PHE A 88 14.85 -22.06 2.79
C PHE A 88 15.28 -21.61 4.19
N THR A 89 15.94 -22.50 4.97
CA THR A 89 16.37 -22.22 6.35
C THR A 89 17.85 -21.87 6.47
N SER A 90 18.69 -22.27 5.51
CA SER A 90 20.13 -22.00 5.51
C SER A 90 20.45 -20.50 5.40
N LYS A 91 19.62 -19.73 4.76
CA LYS A 91 19.78 -18.29 4.55
C LYS A 91 18.86 -17.52 5.49
N ARG A 92 19.41 -16.56 6.23
CA ARG A 92 18.61 -15.59 7.02
C ARG A 92 18.04 -14.53 6.07
N ALA A 93 17.17 -14.94 5.16
CA ALA A 93 16.55 -14.04 4.21
C ALA A 93 15.73 -12.96 4.93
N GLN A 94 15.82 -11.73 4.46
CA GLN A 94 15.07 -10.58 4.99
C GLN A 94 14.12 -10.03 3.93
N PRO A 95 12.95 -9.53 4.32
CA PRO A 95 12.01 -8.94 3.39
C PRO A 95 12.64 -7.82 2.54
N SER A 96 12.48 -7.90 1.23
CA SER A 96 12.90 -6.86 0.29
C SER A 96 12.07 -5.58 0.46
N GLU A 97 12.44 -4.52 -0.26
CA GLU A 97 11.66 -3.29 -0.28
C GLU A 97 10.24 -3.52 -0.80
N ALA A 98 10.07 -4.36 -1.84
CA ALA A 98 8.75 -4.71 -2.36
C ALA A 98 7.84 -5.33 -1.28
N HIS A 99 8.36 -6.24 -0.45
CA HIS A 99 7.62 -6.80 0.68
C HIS A 99 7.19 -5.73 1.69
N ARG A 100 8.11 -4.80 2.04
CA ARG A 100 7.81 -3.69 2.98
C ARG A 100 6.78 -2.71 2.41
N LEU A 101 6.89 -2.39 1.11
CA LEU A 101 5.93 -1.53 0.43
C LEU A 101 4.55 -2.19 0.37
N LEU A 102 4.47 -3.46 -0.02
CA LEU A 102 3.22 -4.21 -0.03
C LEU A 102 2.58 -4.24 1.37
N ALA A 103 3.37 -4.55 2.40
CA ALA A 103 2.88 -4.56 3.78
C ALA A 103 2.40 -3.18 4.26
N SER A 104 2.86 -2.08 3.66
CA SER A 104 2.39 -0.71 3.98
C SER A 104 1.04 -0.35 3.36
N LEU A 105 0.57 -1.11 2.37
CA LEU A 105 -0.74 -0.90 1.75
C LEU A 105 -1.86 -1.47 2.63
N PRO A 106 -3.06 -0.86 2.64
CA PRO A 106 -4.20 -1.35 3.44
C PRO A 106 -4.93 -2.50 2.71
N ILE A 107 -4.20 -3.55 2.36
CA ILE A 107 -4.73 -4.75 1.71
C ILE A 107 -4.89 -5.84 2.76
N LYS A 108 -6.13 -6.31 2.93
CA LYS A 108 -6.48 -7.28 3.98
C LYS A 108 -6.31 -8.75 3.55
N LYS A 109 -6.16 -9.03 2.26
CA LYS A 109 -6.15 -10.39 1.74
C LYS A 109 -4.94 -10.63 0.84
N ILE A 110 -4.07 -11.55 1.24
CA ILE A 110 -2.90 -11.98 0.48
C ILE A 110 -3.01 -13.49 0.22
N TRP A 111 -2.67 -13.88 -0.99
CA TRP A 111 -2.49 -15.26 -1.41
C TRP A 111 -1.06 -15.49 -1.86
N THR A 112 -0.52 -16.66 -1.62
CA THR A 112 0.84 -17.00 -2.07
C THR A 112 1.02 -18.49 -2.25
N THR A 113 1.86 -18.86 -3.21
CA THR A 113 2.41 -20.22 -3.37
C THR A 113 3.77 -20.36 -2.70
N ASN A 114 4.33 -19.28 -2.13
CA ASN A 114 5.66 -19.30 -1.52
C ASN A 114 5.66 -20.05 -0.18
N TYR A 115 6.70 -20.83 0.04
CA TYR A 115 6.91 -21.56 1.31
C TYR A 115 7.53 -20.68 2.40
N ASP A 116 8.24 -19.60 2.00
CA ASP A 116 8.96 -18.70 2.92
C ASP A 116 8.02 -17.87 3.80
N THR A 117 8.61 -17.18 4.79
CA THR A 117 7.89 -16.32 5.75
C THR A 117 8.18 -14.83 5.57
N LEU A 118 8.65 -14.40 4.39
CA LEU A 118 9.05 -13.00 4.16
C LEU A 118 7.87 -12.03 4.21
N LEU A 119 6.69 -12.46 3.77
CA LEU A 119 5.45 -11.68 3.90
C LEU A 119 5.12 -11.45 5.37
N GLU A 120 5.07 -12.52 6.16
CA GLU A 120 4.77 -12.46 7.60
C GLU A 120 5.75 -11.54 8.32
N GLN A 121 7.06 -11.68 8.03
CA GLN A 121 8.08 -10.81 8.61
C GLN A 121 7.89 -9.34 8.22
N ALA A 122 7.52 -9.05 6.96
CA ALA A 122 7.29 -7.68 6.49
C ALA A 122 6.11 -7.02 7.20
N TYR A 123 5.00 -7.75 7.34
CA TYR A 123 3.82 -7.27 8.05
C TYR A 123 4.06 -7.11 9.55
N ALA A 124 4.72 -8.09 10.19
CA ALA A 124 5.07 -8.03 11.62
C ALA A 124 5.98 -6.83 11.95
N LYS A 125 6.97 -6.53 11.09
CA LYS A 125 7.85 -5.36 11.25
C LYS A 125 7.10 -4.02 11.20
N GLN A 126 5.88 -4.00 10.65
CA GLN A 126 5.00 -2.82 10.64
C GLN A 126 3.97 -2.84 11.78
N GLY A 127 4.11 -3.75 12.74
CA GLY A 127 3.21 -3.88 13.89
C GLY A 127 1.82 -4.40 13.54
N LYS A 128 1.64 -5.00 12.35
CA LYS A 128 0.35 -5.54 11.92
C LYS A 128 0.09 -6.91 12.52
N LYS A 129 -1.15 -7.15 12.91
CA LYS A 129 -1.64 -8.45 13.38
C LYS A 129 -1.97 -9.33 12.18
N ILE A 130 -1.31 -10.48 12.08
CA ILE A 130 -1.34 -11.35 10.91
C ILE A 130 -2.12 -12.63 11.24
N ASP A 131 -3.00 -13.04 10.33
CA ASP A 131 -3.68 -14.32 10.35
C ASP A 131 -3.16 -15.19 9.18
N VAL A 132 -2.37 -16.22 9.45
CA VAL A 132 -1.76 -17.07 8.41
C VAL A 132 -2.55 -18.36 8.28
N LYS A 133 -3.04 -18.64 7.09
CA LYS A 133 -3.75 -19.87 6.72
C LYS A 133 -2.83 -20.76 5.88
N ARG A 134 -2.44 -21.91 6.40
CA ARG A 134 -1.53 -22.87 5.76
C ARG A 134 -2.23 -24.11 5.25
N LYS A 135 -3.39 -24.44 5.85
CA LYS A 135 -4.21 -25.61 5.53
C LYS A 135 -5.69 -25.32 5.78
N SER A 136 -6.55 -26.17 5.23
CA SER A 136 -8.01 -26.00 5.29
C SER A 136 -8.55 -25.86 6.71
N THR A 137 -7.97 -26.57 7.68
CA THR A 137 -8.39 -26.48 9.09
C THR A 137 -8.12 -25.10 9.71
N ASP A 138 -7.11 -24.35 9.24
CA ASP A 138 -6.81 -23.01 9.75
C ASP A 138 -7.94 -22.02 9.45
N LEU A 139 -8.75 -22.28 8.40
CA LEU A 139 -9.92 -21.46 8.07
C LEU A 139 -10.96 -21.42 9.20
N CYS A 140 -11.03 -22.50 10.01
CA CYS A 140 -11.96 -22.60 11.14
C CYS A 140 -11.55 -21.74 12.34
N TYR A 141 -10.30 -21.27 12.39
CA TYR A 141 -9.74 -20.53 13.52
C TYR A 141 -9.25 -19.15 13.08
N PRO A 142 -10.15 -18.19 12.84
CA PRO A 142 -9.75 -16.84 12.51
C PRO A 142 -9.12 -16.13 13.71
N ILE A 143 -8.09 -15.32 13.46
CA ILE A 143 -7.50 -14.45 14.48
C ILE A 143 -8.31 -13.16 14.55
N PRO A 144 -9.07 -12.91 15.64
CA PRO A 144 -9.90 -11.72 15.76
C PRO A 144 -9.09 -10.42 15.64
N GLY A 145 -9.58 -9.46 14.87
CA GLY A 145 -8.92 -8.16 14.67
C GLY A 145 -7.59 -8.25 13.93
N SER A 146 -7.39 -9.26 13.07
CA SER A 146 -6.24 -9.32 12.17
C SER A 146 -6.30 -8.20 11.13
N ASP A 147 -5.15 -7.55 10.88
CA ASP A 147 -5.00 -6.52 9.85
C ASP A 147 -4.87 -7.12 8.45
N VAL A 148 -4.37 -8.36 8.38
CA VAL A 148 -4.14 -9.08 7.11
C VAL A 148 -4.31 -10.58 7.31
N ILE A 149 -4.90 -11.23 6.29
CA ILE A 149 -4.98 -12.68 6.17
C ILE A 149 -4.04 -13.11 5.04
N ILE A 150 -3.07 -13.98 5.36
CA ILE A 150 -2.13 -14.54 4.38
C ILE A 150 -2.49 -16.01 4.17
N ASN A 151 -2.94 -16.35 2.95
CA ASN A 151 -3.30 -17.70 2.55
C ASN A 151 -2.13 -18.33 1.79
N LYS A 152 -1.51 -19.36 2.37
CA LYS A 152 -0.37 -20.09 1.79
C LYS A 152 -0.87 -21.35 1.09
N MET A 153 -1.13 -21.21 -0.21
CA MET A 153 -1.79 -22.23 -1.01
C MET A 153 -1.01 -23.55 -1.10
N HIS A 154 0.31 -23.45 -1.22
CA HIS A 154 1.19 -24.62 -1.34
C HIS A 154 1.85 -25.01 -0.02
N GLY A 155 1.32 -24.52 1.10
CA GLY A 155 1.86 -24.79 2.43
C GLY A 155 2.97 -23.82 2.86
N ASP A 156 3.68 -24.18 3.89
CA ASP A 156 4.66 -23.36 4.59
C ASP A 156 5.86 -24.20 5.00
N ILE A 157 7.05 -23.62 4.91
CA ILE A 157 8.28 -24.34 5.27
C ILE A 157 8.31 -24.82 6.72
N SER A 158 7.54 -24.20 7.62
CA SER A 158 7.37 -24.67 9.00
C SER A 158 6.57 -25.97 9.12
N LEU A 159 5.82 -26.34 8.06
CA LEU A 159 5.04 -27.57 7.92
C LEU A 159 5.46 -28.31 6.63
N ALA A 160 6.75 -28.52 6.44
CA ALA A 160 7.35 -28.96 5.21
C ALA A 160 6.84 -30.34 4.70
N SER A 161 6.27 -31.18 5.58
CA SER A 161 5.61 -32.43 5.17
C SER A 161 4.31 -32.22 4.40
N GLU A 162 3.70 -31.04 4.51
CA GLU A 162 2.41 -30.70 3.91
C GLU A 162 2.54 -29.77 2.68
N ILE A 163 3.77 -29.47 2.23
CA ILE A 163 3.97 -28.60 1.06
C ILE A 163 3.60 -29.31 -0.25
N THR A 164 3.03 -28.54 -1.18
CA THR A 164 2.74 -28.98 -2.54
C THR A 164 4.01 -28.86 -3.39
N LEU A 165 4.59 -29.99 -3.81
CA LEU A 165 5.93 -30.04 -4.41
C LEU A 165 6.04 -30.96 -5.63
N ILE A 166 5.31 -32.07 -5.67
CA ILE A 166 5.36 -33.10 -6.73
C ILE A 166 4.00 -33.29 -7.39
N SER A 167 3.94 -33.96 -8.55
CA SER A 167 2.69 -34.15 -9.29
C SER A 167 1.55 -34.72 -8.45
N GLU A 168 1.81 -35.73 -7.61
CA GLU A 168 0.81 -36.31 -6.71
C GLU A 168 0.16 -35.27 -5.76
N ASP A 169 0.92 -34.24 -5.32
CA ASP A 169 0.39 -33.17 -4.50
C ASP A 169 -0.58 -32.29 -5.29
N TYR A 170 -0.25 -31.98 -6.55
CA TYR A 170 -1.10 -31.19 -7.44
C TYR A 170 -2.37 -31.93 -7.84
N GLU A 171 -2.25 -33.21 -8.14
CA GLU A 171 -3.38 -34.08 -8.51
C GLU A 171 -4.39 -34.21 -7.35
N SER A 172 -3.89 -34.42 -6.14
CA SER A 172 -4.71 -34.52 -4.94
C SER A 172 -5.11 -33.17 -4.32
N TYR A 173 -4.63 -32.06 -4.87
CA TYR A 173 -4.78 -30.73 -4.26
C TYR A 173 -6.24 -30.35 -4.03
N HIS A 174 -7.08 -30.47 -5.07
CA HIS A 174 -8.47 -30.06 -4.98
C HIS A 174 -9.27 -30.89 -3.97
N SER A 175 -9.01 -32.20 -3.85
CA SER A 175 -9.68 -33.05 -2.88
C SER A 175 -9.22 -32.79 -1.44
N LYS A 176 -7.91 -32.59 -1.23
CA LYS A 176 -7.34 -32.31 0.10
C LYS A 176 -7.61 -30.88 0.58
N ASN A 177 -7.63 -29.90 -0.35
CA ASN A 177 -7.71 -28.49 -0.06
C ASN A 177 -8.96 -27.84 -0.69
N GLU A 178 -10.09 -28.54 -0.74
CA GLU A 178 -11.33 -28.04 -1.33
C GLU A 178 -11.79 -26.73 -0.73
N LEU A 179 -11.81 -26.61 0.60
CA LEU A 179 -12.20 -25.39 1.29
C LEU A 179 -11.28 -24.21 0.96
N PHE A 180 -9.97 -24.47 0.83
CA PHE A 180 -8.99 -23.47 0.42
C PHE A 180 -9.23 -23.02 -1.02
N SER A 181 -9.45 -23.96 -1.93
CA SER A 181 -9.77 -23.68 -3.33
C SER A 181 -11.07 -22.89 -3.48
N ASN A 182 -12.09 -23.21 -2.69
CA ASN A 182 -13.37 -22.48 -2.70
C ASN A 182 -13.23 -21.08 -2.13
N ASN A 183 -12.40 -20.88 -1.10
CA ASN A 183 -12.07 -19.55 -0.59
C ASN A 183 -11.37 -18.70 -1.64
N LEU A 184 -10.42 -19.24 -2.41
CA LEU A 184 -9.77 -18.54 -3.52
C LEU A 184 -10.77 -18.18 -4.62
N LYS A 185 -11.67 -19.08 -5.01
CA LYS A 185 -12.72 -18.80 -5.99
C LYS A 185 -13.62 -17.64 -5.54
N THR A 186 -14.01 -17.61 -4.26
CA THR A 186 -14.80 -16.55 -3.68
C THR A 186 -14.04 -15.20 -3.70
N ASP A 187 -12.76 -15.22 -3.34
CA ASP A 187 -11.93 -14.01 -3.40
C ASP A 187 -11.72 -13.53 -4.86
N LEU A 188 -11.50 -14.42 -5.84
CA LEU A 188 -11.40 -14.07 -7.27
C LEU A 188 -12.70 -13.48 -7.84
N ALA A 189 -13.86 -13.95 -7.36
CA ALA A 189 -15.15 -13.41 -7.78
C ALA A 189 -15.40 -12.00 -7.21
N SER A 190 -14.98 -11.75 -5.98
CA SER A 190 -15.33 -10.54 -5.22
C SER A 190 -14.23 -9.47 -5.18
N LYS A 191 -12.97 -9.83 -5.44
CA LYS A 191 -11.80 -8.95 -5.31
C LYS A 191 -11.04 -8.80 -6.62
N THR A 192 -10.46 -7.62 -6.81
CA THR A 192 -9.48 -7.34 -7.88
C THR A 192 -8.10 -7.79 -7.40
N PHE A 193 -7.55 -8.79 -8.06
CA PHE A 193 -6.21 -9.31 -7.73
C PHE A 193 -5.10 -8.55 -8.45
N LEU A 194 -3.98 -8.40 -7.76
CA LEU A 194 -2.70 -8.05 -8.33
C LEU A 194 -1.74 -9.23 -8.13
N PHE A 195 -1.32 -9.86 -9.23
CA PHE A 195 -0.31 -10.92 -9.23
C PHE A 195 1.09 -10.30 -9.34
N ILE A 196 1.96 -10.59 -8.36
CA ILE A 196 3.33 -10.07 -8.29
C ILE A 196 4.32 -11.23 -8.15
N GLY A 197 5.33 -11.27 -9.02
CA GLY A 197 6.36 -12.32 -8.99
C GLY A 197 5.82 -13.72 -9.25
N PHE A 198 4.69 -13.82 -9.92
CA PHE A 198 3.98 -15.05 -10.23
C PHE A 198 3.99 -15.30 -11.74
N SER A 199 4.39 -16.52 -12.16
CA SER A 199 4.59 -16.86 -13.57
C SER A 199 3.31 -17.14 -14.35
N MET A 200 2.14 -17.21 -13.71
CA MET A 200 0.88 -17.64 -14.31
C MET A 200 0.96 -19.02 -14.98
N SER A 201 1.78 -19.92 -14.46
CA SER A 201 1.99 -21.30 -14.97
C SER A 201 1.50 -22.37 -13.98
N ASP A 202 1.09 -22.01 -12.78
CA ASP A 202 0.63 -22.94 -11.77
C ASP A 202 -0.69 -23.61 -12.18
N PRO A 203 -0.75 -24.97 -12.24
CA PRO A 203 -1.94 -25.68 -12.72
C PRO A 203 -3.19 -25.46 -11.87
N ASN A 204 -3.04 -25.36 -10.55
CA ASN A 204 -4.16 -25.14 -9.63
C ASN A 204 -4.78 -23.77 -9.80
N ILE A 205 -3.94 -22.75 -10.03
CA ILE A 205 -4.39 -21.38 -10.30
C ILE A 205 -5.05 -21.29 -11.67
N LEU A 206 -4.42 -21.85 -12.71
CA LEU A 206 -4.99 -21.85 -14.07
C LEU A 206 -6.32 -22.59 -14.13
N SER A 207 -6.43 -23.74 -13.45
CA SER A 207 -7.69 -24.48 -13.33
C SER A 207 -8.77 -23.66 -12.63
N THR A 208 -8.41 -22.97 -11.54
CA THR A 208 -9.34 -22.10 -10.80
C THR A 208 -9.80 -20.92 -11.67
N LEU A 209 -8.89 -20.24 -12.37
CA LEU A 209 -9.22 -19.16 -13.31
C LEU A 209 -10.10 -19.65 -14.47
N GLY A 210 -9.82 -20.84 -15.00
CA GLY A 210 -10.65 -21.49 -16.02
C GLY A 210 -12.07 -21.74 -15.54
N TYR A 211 -12.22 -22.26 -14.31
CA TYR A 211 -13.52 -22.45 -13.66
C TYR A 211 -14.27 -21.13 -13.49
N MET A 212 -13.59 -20.07 -13.02
CA MET A 212 -14.19 -18.75 -12.85
C MET A 212 -14.68 -18.17 -14.18
N ARG A 213 -13.86 -18.30 -15.24
CA ARG A 213 -14.24 -17.88 -16.59
C ARG A 213 -15.50 -18.61 -17.10
N GLU A 214 -15.58 -19.92 -16.92
CA GLU A 214 -16.74 -20.72 -17.34
C GLU A 214 -18.02 -20.25 -16.64
N ARG A 215 -17.95 -19.98 -15.33
CA ARG A 215 -19.12 -19.64 -14.50
C ARG A 215 -19.53 -18.18 -14.60
N LEU A 216 -18.59 -17.25 -14.67
CA LEU A 216 -18.86 -15.81 -14.67
C LEU A 216 -18.92 -15.21 -16.07
N ASN A 217 -18.32 -15.85 -17.05
CA ASN A 217 -18.28 -15.42 -18.44
C ASN A 217 -17.86 -13.93 -18.56
N LYS A 218 -18.70 -13.09 -19.19
CA LYS A 218 -18.44 -11.62 -19.32
C LYS A 218 -18.53 -10.82 -18.02
N HIS A 219 -18.95 -11.42 -16.92
CA HIS A 219 -18.99 -10.79 -15.59
C HIS A 219 -17.74 -11.07 -14.78
N ILE A 220 -16.69 -11.66 -15.38
CA ILE A 220 -15.41 -11.85 -14.70
C ILE A 220 -14.80 -10.48 -14.33
N ARG A 221 -14.25 -10.41 -13.14
CA ARG A 221 -13.56 -9.21 -12.65
C ARG A 221 -12.23 -9.03 -13.37
N THR A 222 -11.82 -7.78 -13.54
CA THR A 222 -10.47 -7.49 -14.01
C THR A 222 -9.47 -7.70 -12.89
N HIS A 223 -8.43 -8.48 -13.19
CA HIS A 223 -7.25 -8.69 -12.36
C HIS A 223 -6.02 -8.16 -13.09
N PHE A 224 -4.94 -7.94 -12.37
CA PHE A 224 -3.68 -7.42 -12.93
C PHE A 224 -2.53 -8.38 -12.65
N CYS A 225 -1.61 -8.51 -13.61
CA CYS A 225 -0.39 -9.29 -13.45
C CYS A 225 0.82 -8.44 -13.86
N ILE A 226 1.77 -8.22 -12.93
CA ILE A 226 3.03 -7.57 -13.26
C ILE A 226 3.94 -8.60 -13.94
N TYR A 227 4.39 -8.30 -15.13
CA TYR A 227 5.19 -9.19 -15.95
C TYR A 227 6.39 -8.46 -16.54
N LYS A 228 7.60 -9.05 -16.39
CA LYS A 228 8.82 -8.53 -17.00
C LYS A 228 8.87 -8.96 -18.46
N ASN A 229 8.96 -7.96 -19.37
CA ASN A 229 9.16 -8.21 -20.80
C ASN A 229 10.46 -8.98 -21.03
N ILE A 230 10.47 -9.88 -22.00
CA ILE A 230 11.70 -10.46 -22.52
C ILE A 230 12.56 -9.37 -23.16
N GLN A 231 13.86 -9.49 -23.04
CA GLN A 231 14.82 -8.56 -23.61
C GLN A 231 15.56 -9.23 -24.78
N GLU A 232 16.01 -8.44 -25.76
CA GLU A 232 16.74 -8.96 -26.91
C GLU A 232 18.07 -9.60 -26.47
N ASP A 233 18.70 -9.02 -25.44
CA ASP A 233 19.95 -9.50 -24.86
C ASP A 233 19.84 -10.88 -24.15
N ASP A 234 18.61 -11.34 -23.87
CA ASP A 234 18.34 -12.66 -23.29
C ASP A 234 18.48 -13.79 -24.35
N TYR A 235 18.67 -13.45 -25.63
CA TYR A 235 18.68 -14.42 -26.75
C TYR A 235 19.95 -14.31 -27.58
N SER A 236 20.38 -15.47 -28.09
CA SER A 236 21.61 -15.57 -28.88
C SER A 236 21.51 -14.95 -30.29
N ASN A 237 20.27 -14.77 -30.80
CA ASN A 237 20.03 -14.19 -32.10
C ASN A 237 18.66 -13.51 -32.19
N HIS A 238 18.51 -12.62 -33.15
CA HIS A 238 17.30 -11.85 -33.36
C HIS A 238 16.07 -12.70 -33.76
N SER A 239 16.27 -13.82 -34.44
CA SER A 239 15.18 -14.71 -34.86
C SER A 239 14.50 -15.38 -33.66
N ASP A 240 15.30 -15.84 -32.69
CA ASP A 240 14.76 -16.42 -31.45
C ASP A 240 14.05 -15.35 -30.62
N PHE A 241 14.65 -14.18 -30.49
CA PHE A 241 13.98 -13.06 -29.81
C PHE A 241 12.63 -12.72 -30.47
N ALA A 242 12.57 -12.61 -31.80
CA ALA A 242 11.34 -12.33 -32.53
C ALA A 242 10.28 -13.41 -32.31
N TYR A 243 10.67 -14.69 -32.32
CA TYR A 243 9.80 -15.82 -32.03
C TYR A 243 9.22 -15.76 -30.62
N PHE A 244 10.08 -15.62 -29.61
CA PHE A 244 9.64 -15.59 -28.21
C PHE A 244 8.82 -14.36 -27.88
N ARG A 245 9.14 -13.21 -28.48
CA ARG A 245 8.33 -11.99 -28.36
C ARG A 245 6.91 -12.19 -28.92
N ASN A 246 6.78 -12.81 -30.09
CA ASN A 246 5.46 -13.12 -30.63
C ASN A 246 4.69 -14.10 -29.73
N ARG A 247 5.37 -15.11 -29.20
CA ARG A 247 4.79 -16.05 -28.24
C ARG A 247 4.34 -15.38 -26.94
N GLU A 248 5.11 -14.42 -26.44
CA GLU A 248 4.76 -13.59 -25.29
C GLU A 248 3.48 -12.79 -25.53
N GLU A 249 3.35 -12.12 -26.70
CA GLU A 249 2.14 -11.38 -27.06
C GLU A 249 0.90 -12.29 -27.11
N LEU A 250 1.01 -13.47 -27.71
CA LEU A 250 -0.08 -14.44 -27.78
C LEU A 250 -0.44 -14.98 -26.37
N TRP A 251 0.55 -15.18 -25.51
CA TRP A 251 0.32 -15.60 -24.13
C TRP A 251 -0.39 -14.49 -23.34
N ILE A 252 0.01 -13.23 -23.49
CA ILE A 252 -0.64 -12.08 -22.85
C ILE A 252 -2.10 -11.97 -23.31
N GLU A 253 -2.36 -12.14 -24.61
CA GLU A 253 -3.72 -12.13 -25.15
C GLU A 253 -4.56 -13.29 -24.57
N ASN A 254 -3.94 -14.46 -24.39
CA ASN A 254 -4.61 -15.59 -23.74
C ASN A 254 -4.98 -15.32 -22.27
N LEU A 255 -4.18 -14.53 -21.52
CA LEU A 255 -4.50 -14.16 -20.13
C LEU A 255 -5.75 -13.28 -20.04
N LYS A 256 -6.03 -12.46 -21.04
CA LYS A 256 -7.26 -11.63 -21.08
C LYS A 256 -8.54 -12.48 -21.02
N ARG A 257 -8.48 -13.73 -21.48
CA ARG A 257 -9.62 -14.68 -21.37
C ARG A 257 -10.02 -14.93 -19.91
N TYR A 258 -9.09 -14.79 -18.98
CA TYR A 258 -9.30 -14.94 -17.54
C TYR A 258 -9.55 -13.62 -16.82
N GLY A 259 -9.75 -12.53 -17.58
CA GLY A 259 -9.90 -11.19 -17.02
C GLY A 259 -8.58 -10.59 -16.50
N ILE A 260 -7.41 -11.09 -16.95
CA ILE A 260 -6.11 -10.60 -16.49
C ILE A 260 -5.53 -9.60 -17.46
N GLU A 261 -5.34 -8.36 -17.02
CA GLU A 261 -4.58 -7.32 -17.70
C GLU A 261 -3.11 -7.40 -17.27
N VAL A 262 -2.19 -7.50 -18.24
CA VAL A 262 -0.75 -7.56 -17.96
C VAL A 262 -0.16 -6.15 -17.87
N VAL A 263 0.49 -5.88 -16.75
CA VAL A 263 1.26 -4.65 -16.48
C VAL A 263 2.72 -4.95 -16.79
N ARG A 264 3.20 -4.45 -17.92
CA ARG A 264 4.55 -4.72 -18.40
C ARG A 264 5.58 -3.87 -17.68
N ILE A 265 6.67 -4.49 -17.30
CA ILE A 265 7.88 -3.84 -16.75
C ILE A 265 9.10 -4.31 -17.54
N ASN A 266 10.15 -3.51 -17.56
CA ASN A 266 11.44 -3.88 -18.17
C ASN A 266 12.38 -4.48 -17.12
N GLU A 267 12.30 -3.96 -15.87
CA GLU A 267 13.11 -4.43 -14.76
C GLU A 267 12.29 -4.70 -13.51
N TYR A 268 12.65 -5.73 -12.74
CA TYR A 268 11.95 -6.07 -11.50
C TYR A 268 11.98 -4.97 -10.43
N SER A 269 12.96 -4.05 -10.50
CA SER A 269 13.02 -2.86 -9.64
C SER A 269 11.82 -1.92 -9.82
N GLU A 270 11.18 -1.94 -10.98
CA GLU A 270 9.98 -1.14 -11.25
C GLU A 270 8.78 -1.52 -10.38
N ILE A 271 8.74 -2.77 -9.85
CA ILE A 271 7.73 -3.19 -8.88
C ILE A 271 7.71 -2.25 -7.67
N ASN A 272 8.87 -1.83 -7.18
CA ASN A 272 8.96 -0.88 -6.07
C ASN A 272 8.31 0.46 -6.45
N ASN A 273 8.56 0.95 -7.66
CA ASN A 273 7.98 2.22 -8.13
C ASN A 273 6.46 2.12 -8.31
N ILE A 274 5.96 1.00 -8.83
CA ILE A 274 4.54 0.71 -8.94
C ILE A 274 3.88 0.73 -7.55
N LEU A 275 4.42 0.00 -6.58
CA LEU A 275 3.87 -0.06 -5.22
C LEU A 275 3.94 1.30 -4.50
N ARG A 276 5.03 2.08 -4.71
CA ARG A 276 5.11 3.46 -4.21
C ARG A 276 4.07 4.37 -4.87
N THR A 277 3.82 4.21 -6.17
CA THR A 277 2.81 4.99 -6.90
C THR A 277 1.41 4.68 -6.38
N ILE A 278 1.05 3.40 -6.22
CA ILE A 278 -0.22 2.99 -5.61
C ILE A 278 -0.35 3.61 -4.21
N LYS A 279 0.70 3.52 -3.38
CA LYS A 279 0.72 4.13 -2.03
C LYS A 279 0.49 5.64 -2.09
N LYS A 280 1.15 6.36 -3.01
CA LYS A 280 0.97 7.80 -3.19
C LYS A 280 -0.47 8.15 -3.58
N ILE A 281 -1.09 7.38 -4.47
CA ILE A 281 -2.49 7.57 -4.86
C ILE A 281 -3.41 7.37 -3.65
N ILE A 282 -3.18 6.33 -2.85
CA ILE A 282 -3.97 6.07 -1.65
C ILE A 282 -3.82 7.21 -0.65
N LEU A 283 -2.59 7.61 -0.35
CA LEU A 283 -2.33 8.67 0.63
C LEU A 283 -2.84 10.04 0.15
N SER A 284 -2.90 10.30 -1.17
CA SER A 284 -3.40 11.56 -1.72
C SER A 284 -4.88 11.82 -1.36
N LYS A 285 -5.63 10.78 -1.00
CA LYS A 285 -7.00 10.89 -0.47
C LYS A 285 -7.06 11.09 1.04
N SER A 286 -5.92 11.34 1.69
CA SER A 286 -5.84 11.62 3.12
C SER A 286 -5.19 12.97 3.37
N VAL A 287 -5.75 13.75 4.32
CA VAL A 287 -5.30 15.10 4.65
C VAL A 287 -5.01 15.17 6.14
N PHE A 288 -3.77 15.52 6.48
CA PHE A 288 -3.39 15.86 7.85
C PHE A 288 -3.70 17.32 8.10
N ILE A 289 -4.49 17.62 9.12
CA ILE A 289 -4.77 18.98 9.59
C ILE A 289 -3.91 19.25 10.83
N SER A 290 -2.89 20.09 10.65
CA SER A 290 -2.03 20.60 11.71
C SER A 290 -2.50 21.99 12.12
N GLY A 291 -2.74 22.19 13.40
CA GLY A 291 -3.16 23.48 13.91
C GLY A 291 -3.41 23.48 15.42
N SER A 292 -3.25 24.65 16.01
CA SER A 292 -3.69 24.95 17.36
C SER A 292 -4.12 26.41 17.42
N ALA A 293 -5.17 26.74 18.14
CA ALA A 293 -5.71 28.08 18.23
C ALA A 293 -6.18 28.38 19.67
N GLU A 294 -5.44 29.20 20.37
CA GLU A 294 -5.94 29.90 21.56
C GLU A 294 -6.76 31.13 21.13
N VAL A 295 -6.35 31.74 20.01
CA VAL A 295 -7.05 32.83 19.34
C VAL A 295 -7.05 32.60 17.84
N TYR A 296 -8.03 33.18 17.12
CA TYR A 296 -8.32 32.91 15.72
C TYR A 296 -7.98 34.08 14.78
N GLU A 297 -6.82 34.71 15.01
CA GLU A 297 -6.33 35.89 14.28
C GLU A 297 -7.34 37.06 14.35
N THR A 298 -7.92 37.44 13.21
CA THR A 298 -8.92 38.52 13.10
C THR A 298 -10.35 38.04 13.30
N LEU A 299 -10.60 36.75 13.40
CA LEU A 299 -11.93 36.20 13.60
C LEU A 299 -12.34 36.15 15.06
N SER A 300 -13.65 36.20 15.30
CA SER A 300 -14.21 35.79 16.59
C SER A 300 -13.92 34.28 16.83
N LYS A 301 -14.09 33.86 18.08
CA LYS A 301 -13.96 32.42 18.40
C LYS A 301 -14.95 31.58 17.60
N GLU A 302 -16.20 32.03 17.50
CA GLU A 302 -17.29 31.35 16.78
C GLU A 302 -16.97 31.24 15.28
N ASP A 303 -16.52 32.34 14.65
CA ASP A 303 -16.18 32.35 13.22
C ASP A 303 -14.94 31.48 12.94
N GLY A 304 -13.95 31.49 13.85
CA GLY A 304 -12.77 30.65 13.73
C GLY A 304 -13.07 29.16 13.85
N GLU A 305 -13.89 28.77 14.81
CA GLU A 305 -14.38 27.41 14.96
C GLU A 305 -15.23 26.98 13.74
N ASN A 306 -16.07 27.88 13.21
CA ASN A 306 -16.86 27.64 12.00
C ASN A 306 -15.96 27.46 10.75
N PHE A 307 -14.91 28.26 10.58
CA PHE A 307 -13.94 28.07 9.49
C PHE A 307 -13.34 26.66 9.52
N ILE A 308 -12.92 26.17 10.68
CA ILE A 308 -12.32 24.83 10.84
C ILE A 308 -13.36 23.76 10.56
N HIS A 309 -14.58 23.93 11.08
CA HIS A 309 -15.72 23.05 10.83
C HIS A 309 -16.01 22.92 9.33
N GLN A 310 -16.17 24.05 8.61
CA GLN A 310 -16.44 24.09 7.18
C GLN A 310 -15.32 23.43 6.36
N LEU A 311 -14.06 23.65 6.74
CA LEU A 311 -12.91 22.99 6.10
C LEU A 311 -12.99 21.49 6.25
N ALA A 312 -13.18 20.96 7.46
CA ALA A 312 -13.28 19.52 7.71
C ALA A 312 -14.52 18.91 7.05
N TYR A 313 -15.68 19.59 7.09
CA TYR A 313 -16.90 19.18 6.41
C TYR A 313 -16.70 19.07 4.90
N LYS A 314 -16.13 20.10 4.23
CA LYS A 314 -15.92 20.08 2.77
C LYS A 314 -14.85 19.05 2.36
N LEU A 315 -13.79 18.85 3.15
CA LEU A 315 -12.84 17.76 2.94
C LEU A 315 -13.55 16.39 2.98
N ALA A 316 -14.35 16.13 4.01
CA ALA A 316 -15.10 14.89 4.14
C ALA A 316 -16.11 14.71 2.99
N LYS A 317 -16.81 15.78 2.58
CA LYS A 317 -17.73 15.80 1.44
C LYS A 317 -17.07 15.43 0.11
N ASN A 318 -15.78 15.80 -0.06
CA ASN A 318 -14.98 15.46 -1.23
C ASN A 318 -14.25 14.08 -1.08
N GLY A 319 -14.64 13.27 -0.09
CA GLY A 319 -14.13 11.91 0.09
C GLY A 319 -12.71 11.82 0.67
N TYR A 320 -12.21 12.90 1.27
CA TYR A 320 -10.91 12.87 1.94
C TYR A 320 -11.03 12.28 3.34
N LYS A 321 -10.07 11.41 3.68
CA LYS A 321 -9.84 10.95 5.04
C LYS A 321 -9.04 12.00 5.80
N ILE A 322 -9.48 12.37 6.99
CA ILE A 322 -8.83 13.40 7.79
C ILE A 322 -7.99 12.75 8.89
N VAL A 323 -6.78 13.24 9.07
CA VAL A 323 -5.86 12.88 10.16
C VAL A 323 -5.63 14.13 11.01
N SER A 324 -5.81 14.05 12.32
CA SER A 324 -5.63 15.18 13.23
C SER A 324 -4.96 14.76 14.54
N GLY A 325 -4.02 15.59 15.02
CA GLY A 325 -3.40 15.48 16.34
C GLY A 325 -4.27 16.01 17.47
N PHE A 326 -5.49 16.44 17.22
CA PHE A 326 -6.40 17.03 18.19
C PHE A 326 -5.83 18.29 18.87
N GLY A 327 -5.29 19.22 18.07
CA GLY A 327 -4.73 20.47 18.61
C GLY A 327 -5.79 21.34 19.30
N LEU A 328 -5.34 22.07 20.33
CA LEU A 328 -6.19 22.96 21.12
C LEU A 328 -6.93 23.97 20.21
N GLY A 329 -8.22 24.18 20.42
CA GLY A 329 -9.07 25.09 19.65
C GLY A 329 -9.34 24.67 18.20
N VAL A 330 -8.71 23.57 17.72
CA VAL A 330 -8.87 23.07 16.33
C VAL A 330 -9.54 21.69 16.30
N GLY A 331 -9.11 20.79 17.17
CA GLY A 331 -9.49 19.39 17.11
C GLY A 331 -10.98 19.14 17.20
N SER A 332 -11.70 19.83 18.07
CA SER A 332 -13.16 19.68 18.25
C SER A 332 -13.93 20.05 16.99
N SER A 333 -13.56 21.18 16.36
CA SER A 333 -14.25 21.66 15.15
C SER A 333 -13.95 20.79 13.95
N VAL A 334 -12.73 20.19 13.87
CA VAL A 334 -12.43 19.17 12.86
C VAL A 334 -13.32 17.94 13.02
N ILE A 335 -13.46 17.41 14.24
CA ILE A 335 -14.34 16.27 14.52
C ILE A 335 -15.78 16.60 14.14
N ASN A 336 -16.30 17.75 14.59
CA ASN A 336 -17.66 18.16 14.32
C ASN A 336 -17.95 18.30 12.82
N GLY A 337 -17.03 18.87 12.03
CA GLY A 337 -17.20 18.96 10.58
C GLY A 337 -17.30 17.59 9.89
N VAL A 338 -16.47 16.63 10.30
CA VAL A 338 -16.56 15.26 9.75
C VAL A 338 -17.82 14.55 10.21
N LEU A 339 -18.21 14.69 11.48
CA LEU A 339 -19.44 14.11 12.04
C LEU A 339 -20.67 14.63 11.34
N THR A 340 -20.78 15.95 11.16
CA THR A 340 -21.91 16.58 10.45
C THR A 340 -22.09 15.94 9.08
N ARG A 341 -21.00 15.81 8.32
CA ARG A 341 -21.06 15.19 6.99
C ARG A 341 -21.40 13.70 7.03
N ALA A 342 -20.86 12.96 7.99
CA ALA A 342 -21.16 11.54 8.15
C ALA A 342 -22.64 11.31 8.46
N TYR A 343 -23.23 12.10 9.34
CA TYR A 343 -24.64 11.99 9.69
C TYR A 343 -25.59 12.38 8.56
N GLU A 344 -25.24 13.39 7.75
CA GLU A 344 -26.01 13.72 6.55
C GLU A 344 -26.07 12.56 5.53
N GLU A 345 -25.04 11.74 5.48
CA GLU A 345 -24.96 10.55 4.62
C GLU A 345 -25.56 9.29 5.27
N GLY A 346 -26.03 9.37 6.52
CA GLY A 346 -26.46 8.19 7.29
C GLY A 346 -25.32 7.19 7.55
N GLN A 347 -24.09 7.67 7.63
CA GLN A 347 -22.88 6.86 7.81
C GLN A 347 -22.23 7.12 9.15
N THR A 348 -21.33 6.22 9.56
CA THR A 348 -20.47 6.42 10.73
C THR A 348 -19.22 7.23 10.37
N ILE A 349 -18.56 7.76 11.39
CA ILE A 349 -17.27 8.47 11.24
C ILE A 349 -16.10 7.51 10.95
N ASP A 350 -16.32 6.20 11.14
CA ASP A 350 -15.30 5.19 11.03
C ASP A 350 -14.65 5.19 9.64
N GLY A 351 -13.33 5.16 9.63
CA GLY A 351 -12.55 5.22 8.40
C GLY A 351 -12.42 6.62 7.77
N LYS A 352 -13.23 7.62 8.17
CA LYS A 352 -13.21 8.99 7.64
C LYS A 352 -12.30 9.92 8.46
N LEU A 353 -12.15 9.66 9.76
CA LEU A 353 -11.31 10.44 10.67
C LEU A 353 -10.35 9.54 11.45
N ILE A 354 -9.08 9.94 11.52
CA ILE A 354 -8.10 9.42 12.47
C ILE A 354 -7.73 10.54 13.41
N CYS A 355 -8.14 10.44 14.66
CA CYS A 355 -7.79 11.37 15.70
C CYS A 355 -6.75 10.75 16.63
N ARG A 356 -5.57 11.38 16.75
CA ARG A 356 -4.46 10.88 17.58
C ARG A 356 -3.96 11.97 18.52
N PRO A 357 -4.64 12.19 19.67
CA PRO A 357 -4.18 13.15 20.67
C PRO A 357 -2.82 12.72 21.25
N PHE A 358 -1.98 13.71 21.53
CA PHE A 358 -0.63 13.45 22.05
C PHE A 358 -0.68 12.87 23.47
N PRO A 359 0.20 11.89 23.79
CA PRO A 359 0.31 11.39 25.14
C PRO A 359 0.88 12.47 26.07
N ILE A 360 0.14 12.79 27.15
CA ILE A 360 0.48 13.86 28.10
C ILE A 360 1.23 13.40 29.34
N ASN A 361 1.15 12.11 29.69
CA ASN A 361 1.64 11.56 30.95
C ASN A 361 3.12 11.11 30.92
N ILE A 362 3.97 11.77 30.13
CA ILE A 362 5.41 11.48 30.05
C ILE A 362 6.13 12.52 30.90
N LYS A 363 6.74 12.11 32.01
CA LYS A 363 7.38 13.02 32.98
C LYS A 363 8.77 13.46 32.54
N ASP A 364 9.56 12.60 31.92
CA ASP A 364 10.91 12.93 31.44
C ASP A 364 10.82 13.78 30.16
N PRO A 365 11.42 15.01 30.15
CA PRO A 365 11.36 15.90 28.99
C PRO A 365 12.07 15.35 27.73
N VAL A 366 13.16 14.60 27.89
CA VAL A 366 13.93 14.03 26.77
C VAL A 366 13.14 12.88 26.15
N GLU A 367 12.66 11.93 26.97
CA GLU A 367 11.80 10.84 26.55
C GLU A 367 10.52 11.35 25.88
N LYS A 368 9.92 12.43 26.44
CA LYS A 368 8.73 13.08 25.89
C LYS A 368 9.00 13.61 24.49
N LYS A 369 10.13 14.28 24.27
CA LYS A 369 10.50 14.87 22.98
C LYS A 369 10.70 13.77 21.92
N GLU A 370 11.41 12.69 22.24
CA GLU A 370 11.64 11.56 21.33
C GLU A 370 10.36 10.82 20.97
N LYS A 371 9.53 10.50 21.99
CA LYS A 371 8.25 9.83 21.77
C LYS A 371 7.28 10.69 20.97
N TRP A 372 7.23 11.99 21.23
CA TRP A 372 6.39 12.92 20.48
C TRP A 372 6.85 13.08 19.03
N LYS A 373 8.16 13.08 18.76
CA LYS A 373 8.70 13.10 17.40
C LYS A 373 8.26 11.85 16.64
N LYS A 374 8.51 10.68 17.21
CA LYS A 374 8.09 9.41 16.59
C LYS A 374 6.57 9.35 16.38
N TYR A 375 5.81 9.81 17.35
CA TYR A 375 4.35 9.85 17.25
C TYR A 375 3.86 10.76 16.12
N ARG A 376 4.49 11.92 15.92
CA ARG A 376 4.23 12.79 14.76
C ARG A 376 4.57 12.10 13.46
N GLU A 377 5.75 11.49 13.37
CA GLU A 377 6.17 10.74 12.19
C GLU A 377 5.15 9.66 11.79
N ASP A 378 4.70 8.87 12.75
CA ASP A 378 3.72 7.79 12.54
C ASP A 378 2.32 8.31 12.18
N MET A 379 1.94 9.48 12.71
CA MET A 379 0.65 10.10 12.42
C MET A 379 0.64 10.75 11.04
N ILE A 380 1.66 11.53 10.70
CA ILE A 380 1.78 12.26 9.43
C ILE A 380 1.92 11.29 8.27
N ALA A 381 2.57 10.13 8.47
CA ALA A 381 2.70 9.07 7.47
C ALA A 381 1.36 8.48 6.98
N LEU A 382 0.24 8.78 7.65
CA LEU A 382 -1.10 8.35 7.25
C LEU A 382 -1.77 9.28 6.22
N ALA A 383 -1.12 10.38 5.84
CA ALA A 383 -1.64 11.36 4.90
C ALA A 383 -0.71 11.61 3.73
N GLY A 384 -1.24 12.12 2.63
CA GLY A 384 -0.47 12.58 1.47
C GLY A 384 -0.49 14.09 1.29
N ASN A 385 -1.40 14.76 2.00
CA ASN A 385 -1.54 16.21 2.03
C ASN A 385 -1.51 16.70 3.47
N ALA A 386 -0.97 17.88 3.72
CA ALA A 386 -0.96 18.51 5.03
C ALA A 386 -1.41 19.97 4.94
N ILE A 387 -2.43 20.32 5.69
CA ILE A 387 -2.94 21.68 5.84
C ILE A 387 -2.44 22.23 7.18
N PHE A 388 -1.91 23.46 7.19
CA PHE A 388 -1.43 24.14 8.37
C PHE A 388 -2.25 25.39 8.60
N ILE A 389 -2.94 25.47 9.76
CA ILE A 389 -3.82 26.57 10.12
C ILE A 389 -3.51 27.11 11.50
N PHE A 390 -3.53 28.42 11.67
CA PHE A 390 -3.25 29.13 12.94
C PHE A 390 -1.85 28.80 13.48
N GLY A 391 -1.75 28.00 14.53
CA GLY A 391 -0.50 27.60 15.15
C GLY A 391 -0.07 28.54 16.26
N ASN A 392 -0.98 28.82 17.21
CA ASN A 392 -0.70 29.59 18.39
C ASN A 392 -1.09 28.82 19.66
N LYS A 393 -0.44 29.22 20.76
CA LYS A 393 -0.65 28.62 22.09
C LYS A 393 -0.46 29.70 23.18
N ARG A 394 -1.08 29.46 24.31
CA ARG A 394 -0.87 30.25 25.50
C ARG A 394 0.49 29.93 26.12
N MET A 395 1.28 30.98 26.44
CA MET A 395 2.46 30.83 27.24
C MET A 395 2.08 31.07 28.71
N THR A 396 2.34 30.09 29.56
CA THR A 396 2.20 30.22 31.01
C THR A 396 3.47 30.93 31.52
N ASP A 397 3.44 32.26 31.64
CA ASP A 397 4.42 32.95 32.40
C ASP A 397 3.91 33.06 33.86
N THR A 398 4.67 32.53 34.80
CA THR A 398 4.32 32.48 36.23
C THR A 398 4.38 33.86 36.87
N THR A 399 4.82 34.89 36.15
CA THR A 399 5.11 36.24 36.70
C THR A 399 4.27 37.37 36.08
N ALA A 400 3.50 37.14 35.03
CA ALA A 400 2.73 38.21 34.40
C ALA A 400 1.24 37.87 34.30
N GLU A 401 0.39 38.75 34.80
CA GLU A 401 -1.09 38.69 34.67
C GLU A 401 -1.60 38.86 33.21
N ARG A 402 -0.70 38.99 32.22
CA ARG A 402 -1.05 39.13 30.80
C ARG A 402 -0.93 37.83 30.04
N LEU A 403 -2.00 37.49 29.34
CA LEU A 403 -2.06 36.39 28.35
C LEU A 403 -1.07 36.66 27.22
N ASN A 404 0.09 35.99 27.22
CA ASN A 404 1.02 36.02 26.09
C ASN A 404 0.69 34.87 25.14
N ILE A 405 0.21 35.22 23.93
CA ILE A 405 -0.01 34.27 22.83
C ILE A 405 1.29 34.16 22.03
N VAL A 406 1.78 32.96 21.88
CA VAL A 406 3.02 32.65 21.14
C VAL A 406 2.78 31.64 20.03
N SER A 407 3.68 31.62 19.04
CA SER A 407 3.68 30.62 17.97
C SER A 407 3.89 29.19 18.50
N ALA A 408 3.25 28.21 17.86
CA ALA A 408 3.32 26.80 18.26
C ALA A 408 4.49 26.08 17.57
N ASP A 409 5.57 25.81 18.31
CA ASP A 409 6.78 25.13 17.80
C ASP A 409 6.48 23.73 17.24
N GLY A 410 5.50 23.02 17.84
CA GLY A 410 5.10 21.68 17.40
C GLY A 410 4.64 21.63 15.94
N MET A 411 3.99 22.69 15.45
CA MET A 411 3.54 22.81 14.08
C MET A 411 4.71 22.97 13.09
N ILE A 412 5.80 23.63 13.52
CA ILE A 412 7.03 23.72 12.72
C ILE A 412 7.68 22.35 12.57
N GLU A 413 7.69 21.55 13.63
CA GLU A 413 8.19 20.18 13.57
C GLU A 413 7.33 19.31 12.64
N GLU A 414 6.00 19.42 12.75
CA GLU A 414 5.05 18.70 11.87
C GLU A 414 5.24 19.08 10.41
N PHE A 415 5.49 20.36 10.10
CA PHE A 415 5.80 20.80 8.74
C PHE A 415 7.10 20.17 8.21
N LYS A 416 8.17 20.14 9.00
CA LYS A 416 9.45 19.51 8.62
C LYS A 416 9.29 18.00 8.37
N ILE A 417 8.54 17.32 9.24
CA ILE A 417 8.25 15.89 9.09
C ILE A 417 7.42 15.63 7.82
N ALA A 418 6.36 16.42 7.61
CA ALA A 418 5.52 16.31 6.42
C ALA A 418 6.31 16.54 5.12
N GLN A 419 7.20 17.53 5.11
CA GLN A 419 8.12 17.79 4.00
C GLN A 419 9.08 16.61 3.76
N ALA A 420 9.70 16.08 4.81
CA ALA A 420 10.62 14.95 4.73
C ALA A 420 9.93 13.66 4.25
N GLN A 421 8.66 13.48 4.58
CA GLN A 421 7.84 12.35 4.12
C GLN A 421 7.23 12.57 2.73
N GLY A 422 7.44 13.74 2.12
CA GLY A 422 7.00 14.06 0.77
C GLY A 422 5.50 14.33 0.65
N LEU A 423 4.86 14.79 1.73
CA LEU A 423 3.48 15.27 1.67
C LEU A 423 3.40 16.59 0.89
N ARG A 424 2.25 16.85 0.29
CA ARG A 424 1.93 18.19 -0.23
C ARG A 424 1.52 19.10 0.90
N LEU A 425 2.15 20.26 0.98
CA LEU A 425 2.06 21.17 2.11
C LEU A 425 1.21 22.38 1.73
N PHE A 426 0.18 22.68 2.52
CA PHE A 426 -0.72 23.81 2.30
C PHE A 426 -0.78 24.67 3.57
N PRO A 427 0.21 25.57 3.81
CA PRO A 427 0.12 26.54 4.87
C PRO A 427 -0.86 27.65 4.49
N ILE A 428 -1.85 27.90 5.34
CA ILE A 428 -2.88 28.94 5.13
C ILE A 428 -2.44 30.19 5.88
N GLY A 429 -1.63 31.00 5.23
CA GLY A 429 -0.98 32.18 5.84
C GLY A 429 -1.97 33.19 6.44
N GLN A 430 -3.17 33.31 5.87
CA GLN A 430 -4.24 34.18 6.35
C GLN A 430 -4.72 33.84 7.77
N THR A 431 -4.52 32.59 8.22
CA THR A 431 -4.85 32.17 9.60
C THR A 431 -3.83 32.68 10.65
N GLY A 432 -2.77 33.35 10.24
CA GLY A 432 -1.81 33.99 11.11
C GLY A 432 -0.79 33.06 11.81
N TYR A 433 -0.05 33.63 12.75
CA TYR A 433 0.90 32.92 13.63
C TYR A 433 1.87 31.99 12.91
N THR A 434 2.04 30.72 13.37
CA THR A 434 2.96 29.76 12.77
C THR A 434 2.60 29.49 11.31
N SER A 435 1.31 29.44 10.94
CA SER A 435 0.90 29.22 9.56
C SER A 435 1.38 30.33 8.63
N ARG A 436 1.33 31.59 9.06
CA ARG A 436 1.89 32.74 8.31
C ARG A 436 3.40 32.61 8.11
N THR A 437 4.13 32.20 9.16
CA THR A 437 5.57 31.94 9.05
C THR A 437 5.89 30.82 8.06
N LEU A 438 5.10 29.74 8.08
CA LEU A 438 5.27 28.63 7.15
C LEU A 438 4.93 29.03 5.72
N TRP A 439 3.88 29.85 5.52
CA TRP A 439 3.56 30.41 4.22
C TRP A 439 4.69 31.32 3.69
N GLY A 440 5.24 32.20 4.52
CA GLY A 440 6.40 33.02 4.18
C GLY A 440 7.56 32.17 3.64
N LYS A 441 7.89 31.09 4.34
CA LYS A 441 8.93 30.15 3.90
C LYS A 441 8.60 29.47 2.57
N VAL A 442 7.35 29.08 2.33
CA VAL A 442 6.93 28.42 1.09
C VAL A 442 6.89 29.39 -0.08
N SER A 443 6.46 30.64 0.15
CA SER A 443 6.37 31.68 -0.88
C SER A 443 7.73 32.19 -1.36
N GLU A 444 8.80 32.04 -0.57
CA GLU A 444 10.17 32.38 -0.99
C GLU A 444 10.67 31.48 -2.14
N ASP A 445 10.27 30.19 -2.18
CA ASP A 445 10.60 29.27 -3.26
C ASP A 445 9.46 28.26 -3.47
N MET A 446 8.41 28.69 -4.15
CA MET A 446 7.25 27.85 -4.42
C MET A 446 7.58 26.63 -5.31
N SER A 447 8.60 26.73 -6.14
CA SER A 447 9.00 25.65 -7.06
C SER A 447 9.51 24.42 -6.32
N LEU A 448 10.09 24.60 -5.13
CA LEU A 448 10.52 23.53 -4.24
C LEU A 448 9.34 22.69 -3.70
N TYR A 449 8.18 23.30 -3.55
CA TYR A 449 7.00 22.68 -2.93
C TYR A 449 5.95 22.24 -3.93
N TYR A 450 5.81 22.98 -5.05
CA TYR A 450 4.76 22.73 -6.04
C TYR A 450 5.36 22.61 -7.46
N PRO A 451 5.20 21.43 -8.09
CA PRO A 451 5.95 21.10 -9.31
C PRO A 451 5.47 21.81 -10.57
N THR A 452 4.26 22.39 -10.55
CA THR A 452 3.66 23.05 -11.73
C THR A 452 3.34 24.51 -11.43
N GLN A 453 3.52 25.39 -12.44
CA GLN A 453 3.19 26.81 -12.32
C GLN A 453 1.70 27.03 -12.03
N ASP A 454 0.81 26.20 -12.59
CA ASP A 454 -0.63 26.29 -12.33
C ASP A 454 -0.94 26.07 -10.84
N LEU A 455 -0.35 25.04 -10.22
CA LEU A 455 -0.54 24.79 -8.78
C LEU A 455 0.07 25.90 -7.93
N GLN A 456 1.23 26.46 -8.29
CA GLN A 456 1.84 27.60 -7.61
C GLN A 456 0.90 28.81 -7.63
N ASN A 457 0.32 29.14 -8.77
CA ASN A 457 -0.64 30.22 -8.92
C ASN A 457 -1.90 30.00 -8.05
N GLU A 458 -2.45 28.78 -8.04
CA GLU A 458 -3.63 28.46 -7.22
C GLU A 458 -3.34 28.58 -5.71
N VAL A 459 -2.17 28.13 -5.28
CA VAL A 459 -1.76 28.25 -3.87
C VAL A 459 -1.50 29.72 -3.48
N GLN A 460 -0.99 30.54 -4.39
CA GLN A 460 -0.87 31.97 -4.19
C GLN A 460 -2.26 32.62 -4.05
N ILE A 461 -3.17 32.36 -4.99
CA ILE A 461 -4.55 32.87 -4.97
C ILE A 461 -5.26 32.45 -3.67
N MET A 462 -5.10 31.21 -3.24
CA MET A 462 -5.65 30.72 -1.97
C MET A 462 -5.16 31.56 -0.78
N ASN A 463 -3.87 31.91 -0.73
CA ASN A 463 -3.31 32.71 0.35
C ASN A 463 -3.58 34.22 0.23
N ASP A 464 -4.10 34.69 -0.91
CA ASP A 464 -4.53 36.09 -1.09
C ASP A 464 -6.00 36.29 -0.66
N ILE A 465 -6.78 35.23 -0.44
CA ILE A 465 -8.15 35.30 0.03
C ILE A 465 -8.21 35.67 1.50
N PRO A 466 -8.84 36.79 1.89
CA PRO A 466 -8.93 37.19 3.29
C PRO A 466 -9.68 36.15 4.14
N LEU A 467 -9.26 35.97 5.39
CA LEU A 467 -9.77 34.94 6.30
C LEU A 467 -11.27 35.08 6.58
N ASN A 468 -11.81 36.30 6.59
CA ASN A 468 -13.25 36.57 6.75
C ASN A 468 -14.11 36.12 5.55
N HIS A 469 -13.50 35.78 4.41
CA HIS A 469 -14.18 35.15 3.29
C HIS A 469 -14.11 33.61 3.38
N THR A 470 -14.54 33.07 4.51
CA THR A 470 -14.38 31.66 4.92
C THR A 470 -14.76 30.68 3.82
N GLU A 471 -15.92 30.82 3.20
CA GLU A 471 -16.42 29.87 2.20
C GLU A 471 -15.50 29.82 0.96
N LYS A 472 -15.10 31.00 0.45
CA LYS A 472 -14.21 31.12 -0.71
C LYS A 472 -12.81 30.54 -0.39
N LEU A 473 -12.30 30.81 0.81
CA LEU A 473 -10.99 30.29 1.23
C LEU A 473 -11.01 28.77 1.34
N VAL A 474 -12.05 28.19 1.95
CA VAL A 474 -12.21 26.74 2.05
C VAL A 474 -12.31 26.10 0.67
N ASP A 475 -13.08 26.68 -0.25
CA ASP A 475 -13.17 26.18 -1.63
C ASP A 475 -11.84 26.24 -2.37
N ALA A 476 -11.07 27.32 -2.21
CA ALA A 476 -9.72 27.44 -2.78
C ALA A 476 -8.76 26.38 -2.22
N ILE A 477 -8.82 26.09 -0.89
CA ILE A 477 -8.02 25.02 -0.27
C ILE A 477 -8.37 23.66 -0.90
N ILE A 478 -9.65 23.33 -1.04
CA ILE A 478 -10.09 22.08 -1.66
C ILE A 478 -9.60 22.00 -3.12
N ASN A 479 -9.74 23.08 -3.88
CA ASN A 479 -9.28 23.14 -5.28
C ASN A 479 -7.76 22.90 -5.39
N CYS A 480 -6.94 23.55 -4.54
CA CYS A 480 -5.50 23.31 -4.49
C CYS A 480 -5.16 21.83 -4.21
N ILE A 481 -5.85 21.20 -3.26
CA ILE A 481 -5.64 19.79 -2.95
C ILE A 481 -6.04 18.90 -4.13
N GLN A 482 -7.15 19.17 -4.80
CA GLN A 482 -7.61 18.42 -5.97
C GLN A 482 -6.62 18.55 -7.14
N LYS A 483 -6.19 19.78 -7.48
CA LYS A 483 -5.18 20.03 -8.53
C LYS A 483 -3.82 19.43 -8.22
N SER A 484 -3.50 19.28 -6.93
CA SER A 484 -2.26 18.67 -6.49
C SER A 484 -2.24 17.14 -6.61
N GLN A 485 -3.33 16.48 -6.95
CA GLN A 485 -3.37 15.02 -7.02
C GLN A 485 -2.29 14.47 -7.99
N PRO A 486 -1.62 13.36 -7.65
CA PRO A 486 -0.43 12.90 -8.36
C PRO A 486 -0.72 12.27 -9.73
N PHE A 487 -1.78 12.53 -10.39
CA PHE A 487 -2.12 12.02 -11.73
C PHE A 487 -3.55 12.38 -12.14
#